data_ba58496fdb1c590cb9b4e43edc5f610d
#
_entry.id   ba58496fdb1c590cb9b4e43edc5f610d
#
_cell.length_a   1.000
_cell.length_b   1.000
_cell.length_c   1.000
_cell.angle_alpha   90.00
_cell.angle_beta   90.00
_cell.angle_gamma   90.00
#
_symmetry.space_group_name_H-M   'P 1'
#
loop_
_entity.id
_entity.type
_entity.pdbx_description
1 polymer ?
#
loop_
_entity_poly.entity_id
_entity_poly.type
_entity_poly.pdbx_seq_one_letter_code
_entity_poly.pdbx_strand_id
1 'polypeptide(L)'
;MHEPDLPGAREDLTVGEAARLIGVSVRTLHHWDALGLAVPSGRTWSGYRLYSPDDVARLQQVLVYRETGMPLARIGELLDEAGTSALEHLERQRALLLARIARLQRMVRAVEALMDEETRMSTTPEQRAEILGTGWDPAWEEEAQRRWGDTDEWAQSEARRAAMSASDWKRVKEESDRLLADLAAAMREGAEPGGERANALAERHRASIDQWFDTSHSKQVLIACGYIADPRFAAHYDGYEPGLAAWLKEIIDANAAAHGVDPATARWQ
;
A
#
# COMPACT_ATOMS: atom_id res chain seq x y z
N MET A 1 30.34 11.59 -56.36
CA MET A 1 30.76 10.52 -55.46
C MET A 1 30.07 10.87 -54.16
N HIS A 2 28.97 10.19 -53.85
CA HIS A 2 28.10 10.46 -52.70
C HIS A 2 28.50 9.47 -51.62
N GLU A 3 29.05 9.96 -50.54
CA GLU A 3 29.41 9.12 -49.40
C GLU A 3 28.12 8.67 -48.71
N PRO A 4 27.97 7.38 -48.33
CA PRO A 4 26.75 6.92 -47.67
C PRO A 4 26.76 7.39 -46.20
N ASP A 5 25.68 8.07 -45.84
CA ASP A 5 25.31 8.42 -44.49
C ASP A 5 25.24 7.15 -43.61
N LEU A 6 26.12 7.02 -42.61
CA LEU A 6 26.08 5.93 -41.66
C LEU A 6 25.01 6.26 -40.61
N PRO A 7 23.98 5.44 -40.41
CA PRO A 7 22.98 5.68 -39.39
C PRO A 7 23.53 5.29 -38.03
N GLY A 8 23.66 6.26 -37.09
CA GLY A 8 23.87 5.93 -35.69
C GLY A 8 24.73 6.86 -34.80
N ALA A 9 25.26 7.96 -35.31
CA ALA A 9 25.84 8.97 -34.43
C ALA A 9 24.70 9.75 -33.76
N ARG A 10 24.50 9.60 -32.43
CA ARG A 10 23.67 10.51 -31.67
C ARG A 10 24.27 11.91 -31.81
N GLU A 11 23.50 12.84 -32.39
CA GLU A 11 23.94 14.22 -32.63
C GLU A 11 24.23 14.90 -31.28
N ASP A 12 25.30 15.74 -31.27
CA ASP A 12 25.60 16.58 -30.14
C ASP A 12 24.46 17.57 -29.87
N LEU A 13 24.12 17.76 -28.62
CA LEU A 13 23.02 18.62 -28.21
C LEU A 13 23.50 20.04 -27.93
N THR A 14 22.73 21.03 -28.35
CA THR A 14 22.90 22.41 -27.86
C THR A 14 22.64 22.50 -26.37
N VAL A 15 23.13 23.57 -25.72
CA VAL A 15 22.90 23.81 -24.29
C VAL A 15 21.41 23.83 -23.91
N GLY A 16 20.55 24.34 -24.81
CA GLY A 16 19.11 24.39 -24.58
C GLY A 16 18.44 23.03 -24.67
N GLU A 17 18.89 22.18 -25.58
CA GLU A 17 18.42 20.79 -25.73
C GLU A 17 18.90 19.91 -24.57
N ALA A 18 20.17 20.02 -24.19
CA ALA A 18 20.73 19.30 -23.04
C ALA A 18 20.01 19.72 -21.74
N ALA A 19 19.78 21.02 -21.51
CA ALA A 19 19.07 21.53 -20.34
C ALA A 19 17.64 20.95 -20.27
N ARG A 20 16.93 20.91 -21.39
CA ARG A 20 15.57 20.35 -21.47
C ARG A 20 15.56 18.85 -21.24
N LEU A 21 16.51 18.13 -21.81
CA LEU A 21 16.64 16.67 -21.65
C LEU A 21 16.93 16.28 -20.19
N ILE A 22 17.82 17.04 -19.54
CA ILE A 22 18.24 16.78 -18.13
C ILE A 22 17.19 17.32 -17.12
N GLY A 23 16.30 18.23 -17.54
CA GLY A 23 15.31 18.82 -16.65
C GLY A 23 15.86 19.94 -15.77
N VAL A 24 16.90 20.66 -16.22
CA VAL A 24 17.50 21.79 -15.49
C VAL A 24 17.48 23.07 -16.33
N SER A 25 17.79 24.22 -15.71
CA SER A 25 17.92 25.47 -16.45
C SER A 25 19.26 25.55 -17.22
N VAL A 26 19.27 26.27 -18.34
CA VAL A 26 20.51 26.61 -19.07
C VAL A 26 21.53 27.27 -18.12
N ARG A 27 21.07 28.12 -17.20
CA ARG A 27 21.92 28.77 -16.18
C ARG A 27 22.60 27.72 -15.27
N THR A 28 21.89 26.64 -14.95
CA THR A 28 22.45 25.54 -14.17
C THR A 28 23.57 24.83 -14.93
N LEU A 29 23.39 24.56 -16.22
CA LEU A 29 24.43 23.93 -17.04
C LEU A 29 25.65 24.84 -17.18
N HIS A 30 25.46 26.14 -17.38
CA HIS A 30 26.58 27.11 -17.39
C HIS A 30 27.31 27.16 -16.05
N HIS A 31 26.61 27.01 -14.93
CA HIS A 31 27.22 26.94 -13.61
C HIS A 31 28.04 25.68 -13.42
N TRP A 32 27.51 24.52 -13.87
CA TRP A 32 28.22 23.25 -13.80
C TRP A 32 29.45 23.23 -14.70
N ASP A 33 29.37 23.82 -15.89
CA ASP A 33 30.52 24.03 -16.78
C ASP A 33 31.60 24.89 -16.10
N ALA A 34 31.19 26.02 -15.49
CA ALA A 34 32.11 26.92 -14.79
C ALA A 34 32.78 26.28 -13.57
N LEU A 35 32.16 25.27 -12.94
CA LEU A 35 32.71 24.48 -11.85
C LEU A 35 33.54 23.26 -12.33
N GLY A 36 33.63 23.04 -13.65
CA GLY A 36 34.28 21.86 -14.20
C GLY A 36 33.55 20.52 -14.00
N LEU A 37 32.32 20.57 -13.49
CA LEU A 37 31.54 19.36 -13.20
C LEU A 37 31.12 18.60 -14.47
N ALA A 38 30.68 19.34 -15.48
CA ALA A 38 30.28 18.80 -16.77
C ALA A 38 30.56 19.86 -17.85
N VAL A 39 31.75 19.76 -18.42
CA VAL A 39 32.25 20.66 -19.46
C VAL A 39 31.84 20.12 -20.82
N PRO A 40 31.22 20.94 -21.70
CA PRO A 40 30.85 20.50 -23.04
C PRO A 40 32.10 20.16 -23.86
N SER A 41 32.13 18.98 -24.48
CA SER A 41 33.25 18.50 -25.27
C SER A 41 33.37 19.19 -26.63
N GLY A 42 32.27 19.82 -27.14
CA GLY A 42 32.21 20.48 -28.44
C GLY A 42 31.75 21.93 -28.39
N ARG A 43 32.04 22.64 -29.50
CA ARG A 43 31.46 23.95 -29.80
C ARG A 43 31.13 24.05 -31.29
N THR A 44 30.04 24.75 -31.59
CA THR A 44 29.74 25.08 -32.99
C THR A 44 30.78 26.03 -33.57
N TRP A 45 30.82 26.19 -34.89
CA TRP A 45 31.67 27.16 -35.58
C TRP A 45 31.42 28.60 -35.10
N SER A 46 30.19 28.91 -34.64
CA SER A 46 29.82 30.18 -34.02
C SER A 46 30.09 30.26 -32.52
N GLY A 47 30.77 29.29 -31.93
CA GLY A 47 31.20 29.26 -30.52
C GLY A 47 30.17 28.78 -29.51
N TYR A 48 28.97 28.31 -29.93
CA TYR A 48 27.99 27.76 -29.01
C TYR A 48 28.39 26.39 -28.49
N ARG A 49 28.07 26.10 -27.22
CA ARG A 49 28.36 24.83 -26.53
C ARG A 49 27.60 23.70 -27.15
N LEU A 50 28.30 22.59 -27.37
CA LEU A 50 27.73 21.31 -27.80
C LEU A 50 28.10 20.22 -26.79
N TYR A 51 27.09 19.45 -26.41
CA TYR A 51 27.19 18.35 -25.47
C TYR A 51 27.06 17.02 -26.22
N SER A 52 28.11 16.22 -26.16
CA SER A 52 28.12 14.86 -26.70
C SER A 52 27.24 13.93 -25.82
N PRO A 53 26.95 12.72 -26.31
CA PRO A 53 26.26 11.70 -25.50
C PRO A 53 26.96 11.42 -24.16
N ASP A 54 28.29 11.43 -24.11
CA ASP A 54 29.08 11.22 -22.91
C ASP A 54 28.96 12.41 -21.95
N ASP A 55 28.92 13.64 -22.47
CA ASP A 55 28.66 14.83 -21.67
C ASP A 55 27.26 14.77 -21.05
N VAL A 56 26.26 14.33 -21.80
CA VAL A 56 24.89 14.13 -21.34
C VAL A 56 24.83 13.09 -20.23
N ALA A 57 25.53 11.96 -20.38
CA ALA A 57 25.62 10.96 -19.34
C ALA A 57 26.26 11.51 -18.05
N ARG A 58 27.33 12.31 -18.18
CA ARG A 58 27.95 13.00 -17.04
C ARG A 58 27.00 14.00 -16.39
N LEU A 59 26.23 14.78 -17.17
CA LEU A 59 25.20 15.69 -16.65
C LEU A 59 24.12 14.94 -15.87
N GLN A 60 23.70 13.79 -16.33
CA GLN A 60 22.74 12.92 -15.61
C GLN A 60 23.30 12.46 -14.27
N GLN A 61 24.56 12.03 -14.24
CA GLN A 61 25.23 11.65 -12.99
C GLN A 61 25.29 12.82 -12.00
N VAL A 62 25.68 14.02 -12.44
CA VAL A 62 25.71 15.23 -11.61
C VAL A 62 24.31 15.50 -11.04
N LEU A 63 23.24 15.41 -11.85
CA LEU A 63 21.87 15.60 -11.39
C LEU A 63 21.49 14.59 -10.31
N VAL A 64 21.72 13.29 -10.55
CA VAL A 64 21.39 12.23 -9.59
C VAL A 64 22.06 12.49 -8.25
N TYR A 65 23.36 12.78 -8.22
CA TYR A 65 24.07 13.04 -6.97
C TYR A 65 23.58 14.33 -6.27
N ARG A 66 23.28 15.37 -7.04
CA ARG A 66 22.71 16.60 -6.48
C ARG A 66 21.35 16.37 -5.83
N GLU A 67 20.46 15.62 -6.47
CA GLU A 67 19.14 15.29 -5.92
C GLU A 67 19.24 14.47 -4.62
N THR A 68 20.34 13.74 -4.41
CA THR A 68 20.61 13.10 -3.11
C THR A 68 21.06 14.07 -2.02
N GLY A 69 21.25 15.36 -2.37
CA GLY A 69 21.73 16.39 -1.45
C GLY A 69 23.26 16.48 -1.35
N MET A 70 23.99 15.86 -2.27
CA MET A 70 25.46 15.93 -2.28
C MET A 70 25.94 17.31 -2.72
N PRO A 71 26.90 17.94 -2.03
CA PRO A 71 27.50 19.20 -2.45
C PRO A 71 28.20 19.08 -3.81
N LEU A 72 28.07 20.09 -4.68
CA LEU A 72 28.65 20.08 -6.04
C LEU A 72 30.16 19.80 -6.05
N ALA A 73 30.91 20.38 -5.10
CA ALA A 73 32.35 20.15 -4.98
C ALA A 73 32.67 18.63 -4.78
N ARG A 74 31.87 17.96 -3.95
CA ARG A 74 32.05 16.54 -3.69
C ARG A 74 31.66 15.67 -4.88
N ILE A 75 30.69 16.12 -5.68
CA ILE A 75 30.29 15.43 -6.93
C ILE A 75 31.45 15.48 -7.92
N GLY A 76 32.13 16.62 -8.06
CA GLY A 76 33.30 16.75 -8.95
C GLY A 76 34.43 15.76 -8.58
N GLU A 77 34.84 15.76 -7.32
CA GLU A 77 35.84 14.83 -6.81
C GLU A 77 35.47 13.37 -7.14
N LEU A 78 34.22 13.01 -6.89
CA LEU A 78 33.71 11.66 -7.09
C LEU A 78 33.72 11.22 -8.55
N LEU A 79 33.33 12.12 -9.47
CA LEU A 79 33.26 11.82 -10.90
C LEU A 79 34.65 11.77 -11.57
N ASP A 80 35.66 12.39 -10.95
CA ASP A 80 37.01 12.48 -11.45
C ASP A 80 37.98 11.48 -10.78
N GLU A 81 37.54 10.80 -9.69
CA GLU A 81 38.30 9.71 -9.06
C GLU A 81 38.42 8.50 -10.00
N ALA A 82 39.59 8.31 -10.60
CA ALA A 82 39.90 7.12 -11.38
C ALA A 82 40.17 5.93 -10.44
N GLY A 83 39.23 5.00 -10.34
CA GLY A 83 39.47 3.74 -9.61
C GLY A 83 38.33 3.19 -8.77
N THR A 84 37.33 3.97 -8.41
CA THR A 84 36.13 3.42 -7.76
C THR A 84 35.07 3.23 -8.82
N SER A 85 34.53 2.03 -8.94
CA SER A 85 33.48 1.75 -9.92
C SER A 85 32.32 2.71 -9.71
N ALA A 86 31.88 3.39 -10.78
CA ALA A 86 30.68 4.23 -10.76
C ALA A 86 29.47 3.45 -10.19
N LEU A 87 29.46 2.13 -10.38
CA LEU A 87 28.45 1.23 -9.82
C LEU A 87 28.49 1.20 -8.28
N GLU A 88 29.67 1.08 -7.68
CA GLU A 88 29.81 1.06 -6.20
C GLU A 88 29.30 2.36 -5.56
N HIS A 89 29.55 3.51 -6.22
CA HIS A 89 29.02 4.80 -5.77
C HIS A 89 27.50 4.87 -5.89
N LEU A 90 26.93 4.41 -7.01
CA LEU A 90 25.48 4.37 -7.21
C LEU A 90 24.81 3.41 -6.22
N GLU A 91 25.40 2.26 -5.93
CA GLU A 91 24.92 1.32 -4.92
C GLU A 91 24.94 1.93 -3.52
N ARG A 92 26.00 2.63 -3.15
CA ARG A 92 26.10 3.34 -1.87
C ARG A 92 25.05 4.45 -1.76
N GLN A 93 24.85 5.24 -2.82
CA GLN A 93 23.83 6.27 -2.86
C GLN A 93 22.41 5.68 -2.78
N ARG A 94 22.15 4.59 -3.50
CA ARG A 94 20.89 3.85 -3.40
C ARG A 94 20.63 3.39 -1.96
N ALA A 95 21.64 2.84 -1.28
CA ALA A 95 21.50 2.42 0.11
C ALA A 95 21.15 3.59 1.05
N LEU A 96 21.81 4.76 0.88
CA LEU A 96 21.51 5.97 1.66
C LEU A 96 20.08 6.50 1.40
N LEU A 97 19.63 6.48 0.14
CA LEU A 97 18.25 6.86 -0.20
C LEU A 97 17.22 5.92 0.41
N LEU A 98 17.45 4.62 0.35
CA LEU A 98 16.57 3.62 0.98
C LEU A 98 16.53 3.81 2.51
N ALA A 99 17.65 4.09 3.16
CA ALA A 99 17.69 4.39 4.59
C ALA A 99 16.91 5.68 4.92
N ARG A 100 16.99 6.71 4.06
CA ARG A 100 16.22 7.96 4.21
C ARG A 100 14.73 7.73 4.04
N ILE A 101 14.32 6.95 3.03
CA ILE A 101 12.92 6.57 2.82
C ILE A 101 12.38 5.84 4.05
N ALA A 102 13.10 4.83 4.56
CA ALA A 102 12.70 4.11 5.75
C ALA A 102 12.58 5.01 7.00
N ARG A 103 13.47 6.02 7.14
CA ARG A 103 13.36 7.03 8.20
C ARG A 103 12.12 7.90 8.05
N LEU A 104 11.86 8.41 6.85
CA LEU A 104 10.68 9.25 6.58
C LEU A 104 9.39 8.47 6.82
N GLN A 105 9.31 7.22 6.41
CA GLN A 105 8.17 6.35 6.69
C GLN A 105 7.93 6.14 8.19
N ARG A 106 9.01 6.01 9.00
CA ARG A 106 8.87 5.95 10.46
C ARG A 106 8.34 7.27 11.03
N MET A 107 8.77 8.41 10.50
CA MET A 107 8.29 9.73 10.93
C MET A 107 6.80 9.91 10.59
N VAL A 108 6.38 9.49 9.38
CA VAL A 108 4.96 9.52 8.99
C VAL A 108 4.13 8.71 9.98
N ARG A 109 4.52 7.45 10.23
CA ARG A 109 3.82 6.61 11.22
C ARG A 109 3.78 7.22 12.62
N ALA A 110 4.84 7.92 13.04
CA ALA A 110 4.86 8.61 14.34
C ALA A 110 3.88 9.79 14.37
N VAL A 111 3.77 10.55 13.27
CA VAL A 111 2.79 11.64 13.14
C VAL A 111 1.37 11.09 13.11
N GLU A 112 1.14 10.02 12.34
CA GLU A 112 -0.15 9.32 12.32
C GLU A 112 -0.57 8.84 13.71
N ALA A 113 0.37 8.25 14.48
CA ALA A 113 0.10 7.83 15.84
C ALA A 113 -0.27 9.00 16.78
N LEU A 114 0.37 10.17 16.62
CA LEU A 114 0.01 11.39 17.38
C LEU A 114 -1.36 11.94 16.97
N MET A 115 -1.67 11.91 15.67
CA MET A 115 -3.00 12.30 15.16
C MET A 115 -4.09 11.36 15.68
N ASP A 116 -3.79 10.05 15.75
CA ASP A 116 -4.70 9.04 16.29
C ASP A 116 -4.93 9.23 17.79
N GLU A 117 -3.89 9.59 18.55
CA GLU A 117 -4.00 9.90 19.99
C GLU A 117 -4.91 11.11 20.24
N GLU A 118 -4.77 12.18 19.43
CA GLU A 118 -5.64 13.36 19.46
C GLU A 118 -7.10 13.00 19.12
N THR A 119 -7.29 12.04 18.18
CA THR A 119 -8.59 11.62 17.68
C THR A 119 -9.25 10.54 18.56
N ARG A 120 -8.48 9.77 19.34
CA ARG A 120 -9.00 8.76 20.30
C ARG A 120 -9.98 9.33 21.31
N MET A 121 -9.88 10.59 21.65
CA MET A 121 -10.80 11.23 22.60
C MET A 121 -12.20 11.52 22.03
N SER A 122 -12.50 11.20 20.76
CA SER A 122 -13.73 11.73 20.15
C SER A 122 -14.34 10.96 18.97
N THR A 123 -14.17 9.65 18.80
CA THR A 123 -15.01 8.95 17.80
C THR A 123 -16.40 8.73 18.39
N THR A 124 -17.33 9.65 18.06
CA THR A 124 -18.74 9.47 18.43
C THR A 124 -19.39 8.35 17.61
N PRO A 125 -20.53 7.77 18.08
CA PRO A 125 -21.27 6.79 17.28
C PRO A 125 -21.62 7.29 15.87
N GLU A 126 -21.91 8.58 15.72
CA GLU A 126 -22.23 9.22 14.45
C GLU A 126 -21.02 9.26 13.51
N GLN A 127 -19.82 9.56 14.03
CA GLN A 127 -18.58 9.55 13.25
C GLN A 127 -18.22 8.14 12.81
N ARG A 128 -18.45 7.12 13.66
CA ARG A 128 -18.29 5.71 13.27
C ARG A 128 -19.24 5.33 12.15
N ALA A 129 -20.51 5.74 12.24
CA ALA A 129 -21.50 5.52 11.19
C ALA A 129 -21.10 6.18 9.86
N GLU A 130 -20.51 7.39 9.89
CA GLU A 130 -19.99 8.08 8.71
C GLU A 130 -18.82 7.31 8.06
N ILE A 131 -17.89 6.80 8.86
CA ILE A 131 -16.75 6.01 8.38
C ILE A 131 -17.20 4.66 7.81
N LEU A 132 -18.14 3.97 8.49
CA LEU A 132 -18.62 2.65 8.08
C LEU A 132 -19.64 2.72 6.92
N GLY A 133 -20.23 3.89 6.68
CA GLY A 133 -21.13 4.14 5.57
C GLY A 133 -22.56 3.63 5.80
N THR A 134 -23.35 3.61 4.71
CA THR A 134 -24.80 3.30 4.74
C THR A 134 -25.14 1.87 5.18
N GLY A 135 -24.17 1.00 5.35
CA GLY A 135 -24.37 -0.37 5.85
C GLY A 135 -24.41 -0.47 7.39
N TRP A 136 -24.22 0.63 8.11
CA TRP A 136 -24.24 0.66 9.57
C TRP A 136 -25.55 1.35 10.07
N ASP A 137 -26.34 0.61 10.85
CA ASP A 137 -27.51 1.14 11.53
C ASP A 137 -27.24 1.19 13.05
N PRO A 138 -27.28 2.37 13.69
CA PRO A 138 -27.13 2.49 15.14
C PRO A 138 -28.11 1.61 15.96
N ALA A 139 -29.30 1.32 15.42
CA ALA A 139 -30.27 0.44 16.06
C ALA A 139 -29.77 -0.99 16.23
N TRP A 140 -28.82 -1.43 15.41
CA TRP A 140 -28.19 -2.75 15.55
C TRP A 140 -27.29 -2.84 16.78
N GLU A 141 -26.65 -1.74 17.16
CA GLU A 141 -25.82 -1.69 18.37
C GLU A 141 -26.67 -1.85 19.62
N GLU A 142 -27.84 -1.18 19.68
CA GLU A 142 -28.79 -1.34 20.76
C GLU A 142 -29.41 -2.76 20.81
N GLU A 143 -29.71 -3.35 19.66
CA GLU A 143 -30.20 -4.73 19.58
C GLU A 143 -29.11 -5.71 20.06
N ALA A 144 -27.88 -5.54 19.62
CA ALA A 144 -26.77 -6.37 20.03
C ALA A 144 -26.49 -6.26 21.53
N GLN A 145 -26.53 -5.04 22.09
CA GLN A 145 -26.39 -4.83 23.54
C GLN A 145 -27.48 -5.52 24.35
N ARG A 146 -28.74 -5.45 23.87
CA ARG A 146 -29.85 -6.15 24.54
C ARG A 146 -29.71 -7.67 24.50
N ARG A 147 -29.13 -8.23 23.43
CA ARG A 147 -28.98 -9.67 23.23
C ARG A 147 -27.77 -10.28 23.89
N TRP A 148 -26.65 -9.56 23.89
CA TRP A 148 -25.33 -10.08 24.26
C TRP A 148 -24.58 -9.22 25.28
N GLY A 149 -25.18 -8.14 25.79
CA GLY A 149 -24.52 -7.19 26.69
C GLY A 149 -23.93 -7.78 27.97
N ASP A 150 -24.46 -8.93 28.43
CA ASP A 150 -23.98 -9.64 29.63
C ASP A 150 -22.96 -10.73 29.30
N THR A 151 -22.45 -10.83 28.06
CA THR A 151 -21.49 -11.85 27.65
C THR A 151 -20.04 -11.35 27.71
N ASP A 152 -19.10 -12.28 27.93
CA ASP A 152 -17.66 -11.98 27.88
C ASP A 152 -17.22 -11.43 26.51
N GLU A 153 -17.80 -11.94 25.42
CA GLU A 153 -17.53 -11.50 24.06
C GLU A 153 -17.96 -10.05 23.84
N TRP A 154 -19.09 -9.64 24.44
CA TRP A 154 -19.51 -8.24 24.39
C TRP A 154 -18.50 -7.35 25.11
N ALA A 155 -18.08 -7.73 26.33
CA ALA A 155 -17.09 -6.99 27.09
C ALA A 155 -15.74 -6.87 26.36
N GLN A 156 -15.28 -7.95 25.69
CA GLN A 156 -14.08 -7.92 24.84
C GLN A 156 -14.27 -6.95 23.67
N SER A 157 -15.40 -7.04 22.98
CA SER A 157 -15.71 -6.18 21.82
C SER A 157 -15.74 -4.70 22.22
N GLU A 158 -16.39 -4.37 23.34
CA GLU A 158 -16.43 -3.00 23.86
C GLU A 158 -15.02 -2.48 24.18
N ALA A 159 -14.21 -3.28 24.87
CA ALA A 159 -12.85 -2.89 25.23
C ALA A 159 -11.98 -2.66 23.98
N ARG A 160 -12.08 -3.55 22.98
CA ARG A 160 -11.33 -3.43 21.74
C ARG A 160 -11.80 -2.23 20.92
N ARG A 161 -13.12 -1.99 20.81
CA ARG A 161 -13.70 -0.82 20.11
C ARG A 161 -13.32 0.50 20.77
N ALA A 162 -13.32 0.55 22.10
CA ALA A 162 -12.93 1.75 22.86
C ALA A 162 -11.46 2.14 22.66
N ALA A 163 -10.60 1.18 22.29
CA ALA A 163 -9.19 1.43 22.01
C ALA A 163 -8.93 1.84 20.56
N MET A 164 -9.94 1.83 19.67
CA MET A 164 -9.77 2.10 18.22
C MET A 164 -9.82 3.59 17.91
N SER A 165 -8.84 4.02 17.10
CA SER A 165 -8.81 5.34 16.47
C SER A 165 -9.70 5.42 15.22
N ALA A 166 -9.91 6.62 14.69
CA ALA A 166 -10.60 6.80 13.41
C ALA A 166 -9.88 6.11 12.23
N SER A 167 -8.53 6.04 12.26
CA SER A 167 -7.75 5.33 11.26
C SER A 167 -7.90 3.82 11.38
N ASP A 168 -8.06 3.28 12.60
CA ASP A 168 -8.36 1.86 12.80
C ASP A 168 -9.71 1.50 12.20
N TRP A 169 -10.74 2.31 12.42
CA TRP A 169 -12.06 2.11 11.83
C TRP A 169 -12.05 2.15 10.30
N LYS A 170 -11.29 3.08 9.68
CA LYS A 170 -11.10 3.12 8.23
C LYS A 170 -10.43 1.86 7.70
N ARG A 171 -9.37 1.39 8.40
CA ARG A 171 -8.68 0.15 8.03
C ARG A 171 -9.61 -1.06 8.11
N VAL A 172 -10.38 -1.18 9.18
CA VAL A 172 -11.37 -2.27 9.33
C VAL A 172 -12.38 -2.25 8.18
N LYS A 173 -12.89 -1.07 7.83
CA LYS A 173 -13.79 -0.96 6.68
C LYS A 173 -13.13 -1.40 5.38
N GLU A 174 -11.94 -0.91 5.08
CA GLU A 174 -11.21 -1.28 3.86
C GLU A 174 -10.90 -2.78 3.79
N GLU A 175 -10.54 -3.40 4.91
CA GLU A 175 -10.27 -4.84 4.99
C GLU A 175 -11.55 -5.66 4.83
N SER A 176 -12.67 -5.20 5.40
CA SER A 176 -13.98 -5.80 5.21
C SER A 176 -14.44 -5.72 3.76
N ASP A 177 -14.36 -4.54 3.14
CA ASP A 177 -14.73 -4.34 1.74
C ASP A 177 -13.91 -5.25 0.79
N ARG A 178 -12.59 -5.36 1.04
CA ARG A 178 -11.72 -6.26 0.27
C ARG A 178 -12.09 -7.73 0.48
N LEU A 179 -12.35 -8.14 1.71
CA LEU A 179 -12.73 -9.52 2.00
C LEU A 179 -14.02 -9.89 1.28
N LEU A 180 -15.05 -9.02 1.32
CA LEU A 180 -16.33 -9.25 0.64
C LEU A 180 -16.17 -9.33 -0.88
N ALA A 181 -15.33 -8.45 -1.46
CA ALA A 181 -15.01 -8.51 -2.88
C ALA A 181 -14.28 -9.82 -3.27
N ASP A 182 -13.33 -10.26 -2.46
CA ASP A 182 -12.59 -11.50 -2.68
C ASP A 182 -13.48 -12.75 -2.54
N LEU A 183 -14.40 -12.75 -1.57
CA LEU A 183 -15.40 -13.82 -1.39
C LEU A 183 -16.31 -13.91 -2.61
N ALA A 184 -16.87 -12.78 -3.07
CA ALA A 184 -17.72 -12.73 -4.26
C ALA A 184 -16.98 -13.17 -5.52
N ALA A 185 -15.71 -12.76 -5.68
CA ALA A 185 -14.89 -13.19 -6.80
C ALA A 185 -14.60 -14.70 -6.76
N ALA A 186 -14.25 -15.25 -5.60
CA ALA A 186 -13.96 -16.66 -5.46
C ALA A 186 -15.19 -17.53 -5.74
N MET A 187 -16.37 -17.11 -5.28
CA MET A 187 -17.63 -17.80 -5.58
C MET A 187 -17.93 -17.80 -7.08
N ARG A 188 -17.82 -16.66 -7.76
CA ARG A 188 -18.02 -16.55 -9.22
C ARG A 188 -17.05 -17.40 -10.04
N GLU A 189 -15.83 -17.55 -9.55
CA GLU A 189 -14.80 -18.38 -10.17
C GLU A 189 -14.94 -19.87 -9.82
N GLY A 190 -15.96 -20.25 -9.06
CA GLY A 190 -16.27 -21.64 -8.74
C GLY A 190 -15.35 -22.25 -7.69
N ALA A 191 -14.81 -21.48 -6.75
CA ALA A 191 -14.02 -22.02 -5.65
C ALA A 191 -14.88 -22.96 -4.80
N GLU A 192 -14.46 -24.22 -4.70
CA GLU A 192 -15.22 -25.25 -3.98
C GLU A 192 -15.01 -25.16 -2.46
N PRO A 193 -16.09 -25.35 -1.64
CA PRO A 193 -15.96 -25.48 -0.19
C PRO A 193 -14.97 -26.59 0.18
N GLY A 194 -14.06 -26.30 1.12
CA GLY A 194 -12.98 -27.22 1.51
C GLY A 194 -11.71 -27.14 0.65
N GLY A 195 -11.76 -26.44 -0.49
CA GLY A 195 -10.57 -26.15 -1.29
C GLY A 195 -9.65 -25.12 -0.61
N GLU A 196 -8.39 -25.11 -0.99
CA GLU A 196 -7.36 -24.23 -0.38
C GLU A 196 -7.77 -22.76 -0.36
N ARG A 197 -8.27 -22.23 -1.49
CA ARG A 197 -8.70 -20.84 -1.62
C ARG A 197 -9.92 -20.53 -0.75
N ALA A 198 -10.91 -21.42 -0.71
CA ALA A 198 -12.11 -21.25 0.09
C ALA A 198 -11.77 -21.28 1.59
N ASN A 199 -10.92 -22.23 2.01
CA ASN A 199 -10.46 -22.32 3.40
C ASN A 199 -9.66 -21.07 3.82
N ALA A 200 -8.78 -20.56 2.96
CA ALA A 200 -8.05 -19.33 3.24
C ALA A 200 -8.99 -18.12 3.41
N LEU A 201 -10.07 -18.04 2.63
CA LEU A 201 -11.09 -16.99 2.77
C LEU A 201 -11.92 -17.17 4.04
N ALA A 202 -12.26 -18.40 4.41
CA ALA A 202 -12.95 -18.71 5.66
C ALA A 202 -12.09 -18.30 6.89
N GLU A 203 -10.76 -18.54 6.83
CA GLU A 203 -9.84 -18.07 7.89
C GLU A 203 -9.73 -16.53 7.94
N ARG A 204 -9.66 -15.88 6.80
CA ARG A 204 -9.68 -14.39 6.77
C ARG A 204 -10.98 -13.84 7.33
N HIS A 205 -12.11 -14.49 7.04
CA HIS A 205 -13.39 -14.14 7.63
C HIS A 205 -13.41 -14.38 9.15
N ARG A 206 -12.86 -15.50 9.63
CA ARG A 206 -12.71 -15.74 11.07
C ARG A 206 -11.87 -14.66 11.74
N ALA A 207 -10.74 -14.32 11.14
CA ALA A 207 -9.87 -13.24 11.63
C ALA A 207 -10.56 -11.88 11.66
N SER A 208 -11.47 -11.59 10.73
CA SER A 208 -12.26 -10.35 10.72
C SER A 208 -13.27 -10.27 11.89
N ILE A 209 -13.69 -11.40 12.43
CA ILE A 209 -14.52 -11.47 13.64
C ILE A 209 -13.64 -11.44 14.88
N ASP A 210 -12.52 -12.18 14.85
CA ASP A 210 -11.56 -12.31 15.96
C ASP A 210 -10.96 -10.96 16.41
N GLN A 211 -10.93 -9.96 15.54
CA GLN A 211 -10.55 -8.59 15.92
C GLN A 211 -11.49 -7.97 16.97
N TRP A 212 -12.74 -8.45 17.08
CA TRP A 212 -13.75 -7.93 18.02
C TRP A 212 -13.77 -8.72 19.32
N PHE A 213 -13.71 -10.03 19.25
CA PHE A 213 -13.67 -10.95 20.39
C PHE A 213 -13.06 -12.29 19.93
N ASP A 214 -12.54 -13.05 20.88
CA ASP A 214 -11.86 -14.31 20.61
C ASP A 214 -12.81 -15.30 19.93
N THR A 215 -12.51 -15.63 18.66
CA THR A 215 -13.39 -16.40 17.77
C THR A 215 -12.76 -17.71 17.36
N SER A 216 -13.23 -18.81 17.97
CA SER A 216 -12.90 -20.16 17.56
C SER A 216 -13.64 -20.54 16.25
N HIS A 217 -13.20 -21.62 15.56
CA HIS A 217 -13.94 -22.17 14.41
C HIS A 217 -15.38 -22.55 14.79
N SER A 218 -15.59 -23.06 16.02
CA SER A 218 -16.92 -23.40 16.52
C SER A 218 -17.82 -22.17 16.65
N LYS A 219 -17.30 -21.05 17.22
CA LYS A 219 -18.04 -19.78 17.26
C LYS A 219 -18.33 -19.25 15.87
N GLN A 220 -17.36 -19.32 14.94
CA GLN A 220 -17.56 -18.88 13.56
C GLN A 220 -18.70 -19.62 12.86
N VAL A 221 -18.79 -20.95 13.02
CA VAL A 221 -19.88 -21.77 12.49
C VAL A 221 -21.25 -21.27 12.99
N LEU A 222 -21.37 -21.03 14.31
CA LEU A 222 -22.61 -20.55 14.92
C LEU A 222 -23.00 -19.15 14.45
N ILE A 223 -22.03 -18.24 14.30
CA ILE A 223 -22.23 -16.91 13.74
C ILE A 223 -22.73 -17.01 12.30
N ALA A 224 -22.12 -17.89 11.48
CA ALA A 224 -22.49 -18.11 10.10
C ALA A 224 -23.94 -18.68 9.94
N CYS A 225 -24.45 -19.42 10.91
CA CYS A 225 -25.85 -19.79 10.94
C CYS A 225 -26.77 -18.56 10.96
N GLY A 226 -26.37 -17.49 11.67
CA GLY A 226 -27.09 -16.24 11.72
C GLY A 226 -27.16 -15.53 10.37
N TYR A 227 -26.15 -15.69 9.51
CA TYR A 227 -26.12 -15.04 8.18
C TYR A 227 -27.21 -15.58 7.24
N ILE A 228 -27.63 -16.81 7.42
CA ILE A 228 -28.73 -17.41 6.64
C ILE A 228 -30.07 -17.21 7.35
N ALA A 229 -30.09 -17.26 8.69
CA ALA A 229 -31.31 -17.19 9.47
C ALA A 229 -31.92 -15.77 9.52
N ASP A 230 -31.11 -14.73 9.44
CA ASP A 230 -31.55 -13.34 9.45
C ASP A 230 -31.51 -12.76 8.03
N PRO A 231 -32.67 -12.41 7.43
CA PRO A 231 -32.72 -11.84 6.08
C PRO A 231 -31.89 -10.57 5.88
N ARG A 232 -31.62 -9.80 6.93
CA ARG A 232 -30.80 -8.58 6.87
C ARG A 232 -29.36 -8.90 6.57
N PHE A 233 -28.81 -9.92 7.25
CA PHE A 233 -27.44 -10.39 7.00
C PHE A 233 -27.34 -11.12 5.65
N ALA A 234 -28.32 -11.93 5.28
CA ALA A 234 -28.35 -12.55 3.97
C ALA A 234 -28.33 -11.49 2.86
N ALA A 235 -29.18 -10.46 2.94
CA ALA A 235 -29.22 -9.36 1.98
C ALA A 235 -27.91 -8.57 1.90
N HIS A 236 -27.18 -8.41 3.00
CA HIS A 236 -25.88 -7.75 3.01
C HIS A 236 -24.86 -8.51 2.16
N TYR A 237 -24.69 -9.81 2.37
CA TYR A 237 -23.77 -10.62 1.59
C TYR A 237 -24.21 -10.81 0.14
N ASP A 238 -25.51 -11.09 -0.07
CA ASP A 238 -26.08 -11.32 -1.39
C ASP A 238 -26.11 -10.05 -2.26
N GLY A 239 -25.94 -8.88 -1.66
CA GLY A 239 -25.71 -7.61 -2.36
C GLY A 239 -24.37 -7.56 -3.11
N TYR A 240 -23.38 -8.36 -2.72
CA TYR A 240 -22.10 -8.48 -3.43
C TYR A 240 -22.13 -9.55 -4.54
N GLU A 241 -22.79 -10.68 -4.26
CA GLU A 241 -23.02 -11.75 -5.22
C GLU A 241 -24.24 -12.55 -4.76
N PRO A 242 -25.25 -12.81 -5.62
CA PRO A 242 -26.41 -13.59 -5.26
C PRO A 242 -26.05 -14.99 -4.74
N GLY A 243 -26.51 -15.33 -3.53
CA GLY A 243 -26.19 -16.59 -2.88
C GLY A 243 -24.89 -16.62 -2.08
N LEU A 244 -24.21 -15.48 -1.95
CA LEU A 244 -22.94 -15.39 -1.23
C LEU A 244 -23.08 -15.77 0.25
N ALA A 245 -24.19 -15.42 0.91
CA ALA A 245 -24.44 -15.78 2.30
C ALA A 245 -24.43 -17.29 2.51
N ALA A 246 -25.09 -18.03 1.63
CA ALA A 246 -25.14 -19.50 1.69
C ALA A 246 -23.78 -20.11 1.40
N TRP A 247 -23.11 -19.67 0.34
CA TRP A 247 -21.78 -20.15 -0.02
C TRP A 247 -20.74 -19.83 1.06
N LEU A 248 -20.80 -18.66 1.69
CA LEU A 248 -19.93 -18.32 2.82
C LEU A 248 -20.12 -19.30 3.99
N LYS A 249 -21.36 -19.66 4.30
CA LYS A 249 -21.64 -20.68 5.32
C LYS A 249 -21.03 -22.03 4.95
N GLU A 250 -21.14 -22.46 3.70
CA GLU A 250 -20.58 -23.73 3.23
C GLU A 250 -19.04 -23.76 3.36
N ILE A 251 -18.34 -22.71 2.97
CA ILE A 251 -16.87 -22.66 3.11
C ILE A 251 -16.43 -22.60 4.57
N ILE A 252 -17.19 -21.92 5.44
CA ILE A 252 -16.93 -21.88 6.88
C ILE A 252 -17.10 -23.28 7.49
N ASP A 253 -18.15 -24.00 7.14
CA ASP A 253 -18.40 -25.35 7.64
C ASP A 253 -17.31 -26.33 7.19
N ALA A 254 -16.94 -26.27 5.92
CA ALA A 254 -15.88 -27.11 5.38
C ALA A 254 -14.52 -26.82 6.04
N ASN A 255 -14.21 -25.54 6.26
CA ASN A 255 -12.99 -25.14 6.95
C ASN A 255 -12.98 -25.57 8.42
N ALA A 256 -14.11 -25.42 9.12
CA ALA A 256 -14.27 -25.87 10.51
C ALA A 256 -14.07 -27.39 10.63
N ALA A 257 -14.65 -28.18 9.69
CA ALA A 257 -14.45 -29.62 9.62
C ALA A 257 -12.97 -30.00 9.41
N ALA A 258 -12.24 -29.27 8.55
CA ALA A 258 -10.81 -29.46 8.35
C ALA A 258 -9.98 -29.19 9.63
N HIS A 259 -10.51 -28.36 10.55
CA HIS A 259 -9.91 -28.07 11.85
C HIS A 259 -10.50 -28.92 13.00
N GLY A 260 -11.22 -30.00 12.67
CA GLY A 260 -11.73 -30.97 13.66
C GLY A 260 -12.99 -30.51 14.39
N VAL A 261 -13.68 -29.50 13.88
CA VAL A 261 -14.97 -29.01 14.42
C VAL A 261 -16.10 -29.56 13.53
N ASP A 262 -16.99 -30.35 14.11
CA ASP A 262 -18.22 -30.77 13.43
C ASP A 262 -19.24 -29.61 13.45
N PRO A 263 -19.62 -29.06 12.28
CA PRO A 263 -20.57 -27.95 12.22
C PRO A 263 -21.94 -28.25 12.82
N ALA A 264 -22.39 -29.53 12.77
CA ALA A 264 -23.68 -29.92 13.31
C ALA A 264 -23.73 -29.93 14.85
N THR A 265 -22.57 -30.04 15.50
CA THR A 265 -22.45 -30.10 16.96
C THR A 265 -21.63 -28.96 17.54
N ALA A 266 -21.38 -27.91 16.73
CA ALA A 266 -20.65 -26.73 17.14
C ALA A 266 -21.25 -26.09 18.40
N ARG A 267 -20.40 -25.63 19.32
CA ARG A 267 -20.78 -24.99 20.58
C ARG A 267 -20.09 -23.66 20.75
N TRP A 268 -20.75 -22.76 21.45
CA TRP A 268 -20.19 -21.46 21.81
C TRP A 268 -19.13 -21.63 22.93
N GLN A 269 -17.85 -21.77 22.52
CA GLN A 269 -16.72 -21.98 23.42
C GLN A 269 -15.42 -21.40 22.84
#